data_a3c278630fee0b3aa9c425b77740e252
#
_entry.id   a3c278630fee0b3aa9c425b77740e252
#
_cell.length_a   1.000
_cell.length_b   1.000
_cell.length_c   1.000
_cell.angle_alpha   90.00
_cell.angle_beta   90.00
_cell.angle_gamma   90.00
#
_symmetry.space_group_name_H-M   'P 1'
#
loop_
_entity.id
_entity.type
_entity.pdbx_description
1 polymer ?
#
loop_
_entity_poly.entity_id
_entity_poly.type
_entity_poly.pdbx_seq_one_letter_code
_entity_poly.pdbx_strand_id
1 'polypeptide(L)'
;MKKIAILGSTGSIGTQTLEVVRENGDIEVLGLAAGSNIKMLEEQIREFHPQIVAVWSEEKAEELRVNVADTDTQIVAGMDGLLEVATMNDTEILVTAVVGMIGIRPTIEAIKAGKDIALANKETLVTAGHIIMPLAKKMGVSILPVDSEHSAIFQSLQGNRHGAVHKILLTASGGPFRGKKSEELMEIKVEDALKHPNWSMGRKITIDSSTMVNKGLEVIEAKWLFDVDVDRVQVVVQPQSIIHSMVEYVDGAIIAELGTPDMKLPIQYALYYP
;
A
#
# COMPACT_ATOMS: atom_id res chain seq x y z
N MET A 1 -20.42 2.61 -10.61
CA MET A 1 -19.16 3.34 -10.38
C MET A 1 -18.66 2.90 -9.03
N LYS A 2 -17.45 2.33 -8.95
CA LYS A 2 -16.87 1.85 -7.68
C LYS A 2 -16.52 3.06 -6.79
N LYS A 3 -16.78 2.98 -5.50
CA LYS A 3 -16.60 4.10 -4.56
C LYS A 3 -15.47 3.81 -3.59
N ILE A 4 -14.50 4.71 -3.49
CA ILE A 4 -13.30 4.52 -2.65
C ILE A 4 -13.06 5.67 -1.69
N ALA A 5 -12.30 5.38 -0.63
CA ALA A 5 -11.64 6.37 0.20
C ALA A 5 -10.14 6.10 0.25
N ILE A 6 -9.31 7.14 0.41
CA ILE A 6 -7.86 7.04 0.38
C ILE A 6 -7.25 7.68 1.62
N LEU A 7 -6.60 6.88 2.45
CA LEU A 7 -5.79 7.36 3.56
C LEU A 7 -4.34 7.56 3.07
N GLY A 8 -3.86 8.80 3.09
CA GLY A 8 -2.53 9.18 2.60
C GLY A 8 -2.53 9.62 1.13
N SER A 9 -3.56 10.34 0.70
CA SER A 9 -3.78 10.75 -0.71
C SER A 9 -2.68 11.65 -1.29
N THR A 10 -1.95 12.38 -0.46
CA THR A 10 -0.84 13.25 -0.88
C THR A 10 0.52 12.54 -0.90
N GLY A 11 0.57 11.27 -0.52
CA GLY A 11 1.77 10.42 -0.59
C GLY A 11 1.96 9.80 -1.98
N SER A 12 3.10 9.11 -2.19
CA SER A 12 3.43 8.49 -3.48
C SER A 12 2.36 7.52 -3.99
N ILE A 13 1.83 6.65 -3.12
CA ILE A 13 0.77 5.70 -3.51
C ILE A 13 -0.57 6.43 -3.69
N GLY A 14 -0.89 7.36 -2.79
CA GLY A 14 -2.15 8.10 -2.88
C GLY A 14 -2.26 8.92 -4.17
N THR A 15 -1.21 9.61 -4.58
CA THR A 15 -1.19 10.38 -5.84
C THR A 15 -1.33 9.47 -7.06
N GLN A 16 -0.62 8.33 -7.09
CA GLN A 16 -0.75 7.35 -8.17
C GLN A 16 -2.13 6.67 -8.18
N THR A 17 -2.75 6.48 -7.01
CA THR A 17 -4.15 6.01 -6.93
C THR A 17 -5.09 7.00 -7.62
N LEU A 18 -4.93 8.30 -7.35
CA LEU A 18 -5.73 9.34 -8.00
C LEU A 18 -5.44 9.46 -9.50
N GLU A 19 -4.21 9.18 -9.95
CA GLU A 19 -3.91 9.08 -11.38
C GLU A 19 -4.67 7.93 -12.04
N VAL A 20 -4.71 6.74 -11.41
CA VAL A 20 -5.50 5.60 -11.89
C VAL A 20 -6.99 5.95 -11.97
N VAL A 21 -7.52 6.62 -10.94
CA VAL A 21 -8.92 7.10 -10.93
C VAL A 21 -9.20 8.05 -12.10
N ARG A 22 -8.30 8.99 -12.34
CA ARG A 22 -8.41 9.98 -13.43
C ARG A 22 -8.36 9.34 -14.81
N GLU A 23 -7.43 8.39 -15.01
CA GLU A 23 -7.22 7.72 -16.30
C GLU A 23 -8.41 6.83 -16.69
N ASN A 24 -9.03 6.16 -15.72
CA ASN A 24 -10.13 5.22 -15.96
C ASN A 24 -11.53 5.89 -15.93
N GLY A 25 -11.76 6.87 -15.07
CA GLY A 25 -12.98 7.67 -15.02
C GLY A 25 -14.25 6.94 -14.52
N ASP A 26 -14.12 5.74 -13.96
CA ASP A 26 -15.22 4.89 -13.47
C ASP A 26 -15.20 4.63 -11.96
N ILE A 27 -14.31 5.32 -11.25
CA ILE A 27 -14.18 5.29 -9.79
C ILE A 27 -14.52 6.67 -9.20
N GLU A 28 -15.32 6.68 -8.14
CA GLU A 28 -15.68 7.87 -7.37
C GLU A 28 -14.88 7.92 -6.07
N VAL A 29 -14.21 9.04 -5.80
CA VAL A 29 -13.45 9.26 -4.57
C VAL A 29 -14.32 9.99 -3.57
N LEU A 30 -14.80 9.30 -2.54
CA LEU A 30 -15.69 9.87 -1.55
C LEU A 30 -14.95 10.48 -0.35
N GLY A 31 -13.77 9.97 -0.03
CA GLY A 31 -13.00 10.41 1.12
C GLY A 31 -11.50 10.45 0.88
N LEU A 32 -10.84 11.47 1.40
CA LEU A 32 -9.40 11.61 1.35
C LEU A 32 -8.83 11.87 2.73
N ALA A 33 -7.57 11.47 2.96
CA ALA A 33 -6.86 11.86 4.16
C ALA A 33 -5.38 12.16 3.87
N ALA A 34 -4.83 13.16 4.55
CA ALA A 34 -3.42 13.52 4.45
C ALA A 34 -2.83 13.94 5.80
N GLY A 35 -1.50 13.97 5.89
CA GLY A 35 -0.78 14.42 7.08
C GLY A 35 -0.87 15.94 7.27
N SER A 36 -0.06 16.68 6.48
CA SER A 36 0.09 18.13 6.59
C SER A 36 0.17 18.86 5.24
N ASN A 37 0.20 18.13 4.13
CA ASN A 37 0.31 18.73 2.79
C ASN A 37 -1.08 19.21 2.30
N ILE A 38 -1.58 20.28 2.94
CA ILE A 38 -2.91 20.81 2.64
C ILE A 38 -3.00 21.48 1.27
N LYS A 39 -1.88 21.95 0.71
CA LYS A 39 -1.89 22.57 -0.63
C LYS A 39 -2.29 21.53 -1.70
N MET A 40 -1.62 20.38 -1.71
CA MET A 40 -1.98 19.29 -2.62
C MET A 40 -3.36 18.73 -2.30
N LEU A 41 -3.73 18.68 -1.01
CA LEU A 41 -5.03 18.19 -0.59
C LEU A 41 -6.15 19.11 -1.08
N GLU A 42 -5.98 20.43 -1.08
CA GLU A 42 -6.91 21.40 -1.68
C GLU A 42 -7.08 21.16 -3.18
N GLU A 43 -5.98 20.96 -3.91
CA GLU A 43 -6.01 20.63 -5.34
C GLU A 43 -6.84 19.35 -5.58
N GLN A 44 -6.64 18.31 -4.75
CA GLN A 44 -7.40 17.06 -4.82
C GLN A 44 -8.88 17.24 -4.47
N ILE A 45 -9.21 18.09 -3.48
CA ILE A 45 -10.61 18.44 -3.14
C ILE A 45 -11.32 19.09 -4.33
N ARG A 46 -10.68 20.06 -4.97
CA ARG A 46 -11.24 20.78 -6.11
C ARG A 46 -11.40 19.92 -7.35
N GLU A 47 -10.58 18.90 -7.51
CA GLU A 47 -10.63 17.98 -8.66
C GLU A 47 -11.63 16.83 -8.46
N PHE A 48 -11.59 16.16 -7.30
CA PHE A 48 -12.35 14.93 -7.05
C PHE A 48 -13.64 15.13 -6.27
N HIS A 49 -13.86 16.30 -5.71
CA HIS A 49 -15.06 16.68 -4.93
C HIS A 49 -15.46 15.65 -3.85
N PRO A 50 -14.51 15.21 -2.97
CA PRO A 50 -14.82 14.23 -1.94
C PRO A 50 -15.82 14.81 -0.94
N GLN A 51 -16.63 13.94 -0.34
CA GLN A 51 -17.61 14.34 0.69
C GLN A 51 -16.90 14.73 1.99
N ILE A 52 -15.83 14.01 2.36
CA ILE A 52 -15.10 14.23 3.61
C ILE A 52 -13.59 14.14 3.40
N VAL A 53 -12.84 14.99 4.10
CA VAL A 53 -11.38 15.00 4.05
C VAL A 53 -10.82 15.12 5.47
N ALA A 54 -9.91 14.20 5.84
CA ALA A 54 -9.22 14.21 7.11
C ALA A 54 -7.80 14.78 6.99
N VAL A 55 -7.44 15.68 7.89
CA VAL A 55 -6.08 16.18 8.04
C VAL A 55 -5.53 15.74 9.39
N TRP A 56 -4.34 15.13 9.44
CA TRP A 56 -3.76 14.66 10.70
C TRP A 56 -3.52 15.79 11.70
N SER A 57 -3.02 16.94 11.22
CA SER A 57 -2.80 18.13 12.03
C SER A 57 -4.08 18.96 12.18
N GLU A 58 -4.54 19.19 13.41
CA GLU A 58 -5.71 20.04 13.69
C GLU A 58 -5.50 21.47 13.17
N GLU A 59 -4.30 22.05 13.38
CA GLU A 59 -3.97 23.39 12.88
C GLU A 59 -4.11 23.46 11.35
N LYS A 60 -3.63 22.45 10.64
CA LYS A 60 -3.71 22.37 9.18
C LYS A 60 -5.13 22.09 8.70
N ALA A 61 -5.95 21.40 9.49
CA ALA A 61 -7.35 21.23 9.18
C ALA A 61 -8.13 22.55 9.23
N GLU A 62 -7.85 23.41 10.22
CA GLU A 62 -8.44 24.73 10.31
C GLU A 62 -8.04 25.63 9.12
N GLU A 63 -6.75 25.62 8.74
CA GLU A 63 -6.26 26.34 7.58
C GLU A 63 -6.96 25.84 6.29
N LEU A 64 -7.09 24.51 6.11
CA LEU A 64 -7.74 23.93 4.94
C LEU A 64 -9.24 24.29 4.89
N ARG A 65 -9.96 24.30 6.01
CA ARG A 65 -11.37 24.72 6.06
C ARG A 65 -11.58 26.10 5.48
N VAL A 66 -10.67 27.03 5.78
CA VAL A 66 -10.71 28.40 5.23
C VAL A 66 -10.47 28.37 3.72
N ASN A 67 -9.48 27.60 3.28
CA ASN A 67 -9.09 27.54 1.87
C ASN A 67 -10.16 26.95 0.96
N VAL A 68 -10.96 25.99 1.49
CA VAL A 68 -11.99 25.27 0.71
C VAL A 68 -13.41 25.61 1.14
N ALA A 69 -13.61 26.77 1.80
CA ALA A 69 -14.92 27.21 2.28
C ALA A 69 -15.96 27.41 1.15
N ASP A 70 -15.52 27.44 -0.09
CA ASP A 70 -16.32 27.51 -1.30
C ASP A 70 -16.73 26.12 -1.86
N THR A 71 -16.41 25.04 -1.15
CA THR A 71 -16.76 23.66 -1.50
C THR A 71 -17.69 23.04 -0.47
N ASP A 72 -18.37 21.94 -0.85
CA ASP A 72 -19.25 21.18 0.06
C ASP A 72 -18.50 20.12 0.87
N THR A 73 -17.16 20.05 0.76
CA THR A 73 -16.32 19.04 1.41
C THR A 73 -16.22 19.27 2.92
N GLN A 74 -16.60 18.29 3.72
CA GLN A 74 -16.41 18.33 5.17
C GLN A 74 -14.94 18.13 5.53
N ILE A 75 -14.35 19.00 6.36
CA ILE A 75 -12.97 18.86 6.84
C ILE A 75 -12.98 18.41 8.30
N VAL A 76 -12.35 17.27 8.55
CA VAL A 76 -12.18 16.66 9.89
C VAL A 76 -10.69 16.52 10.23
N ALA A 77 -10.34 16.21 11.49
CA ALA A 77 -8.96 16.19 11.93
C ALA A 77 -8.59 14.97 12.78
N GLY A 78 -7.29 14.69 12.86
CA GLY A 78 -6.72 13.71 13.77
C GLY A 78 -7.12 12.26 13.50
N MET A 79 -7.01 11.44 14.53
CA MET A 79 -7.37 10.00 14.42
C MET A 79 -8.86 9.81 14.20
N ASP A 80 -9.71 10.61 14.87
CA ASP A 80 -11.15 10.48 14.73
C ASP A 80 -11.59 10.82 13.31
N GLY A 81 -11.00 11.84 12.69
CA GLY A 81 -11.21 12.16 11.29
C GLY A 81 -10.74 11.03 10.34
N LEU A 82 -9.59 10.39 10.62
CA LEU A 82 -9.16 9.23 9.84
C LEU A 82 -10.16 8.06 9.93
N LEU A 83 -10.73 7.83 11.11
CA LEU A 83 -11.73 6.79 11.31
C LEU A 83 -13.04 7.12 10.57
N GLU A 84 -13.45 8.39 10.58
CA GLU A 84 -14.63 8.82 9.85
C GLU A 84 -14.49 8.59 8.36
N VAL A 85 -13.35 8.95 7.76
CA VAL A 85 -13.04 8.64 6.35
C VAL A 85 -12.98 7.13 6.10
N ALA A 86 -12.36 6.37 6.98
CA ALA A 86 -12.17 4.93 6.80
C ALA A 86 -13.47 4.11 6.88
N THR A 87 -14.49 4.65 7.57
CA THR A 87 -15.76 3.94 7.84
C THR A 87 -16.97 4.51 7.11
N MET A 88 -16.76 5.40 6.14
CA MET A 88 -17.84 5.99 5.34
C MET A 88 -18.78 4.91 4.78
N ASN A 89 -20.09 5.08 4.97
CA ASN A 89 -21.06 4.05 4.59
C ASN A 89 -21.02 3.69 3.11
N ASP A 90 -20.88 4.68 2.24
CA ASP A 90 -20.98 4.50 0.78
C ASP A 90 -19.70 4.03 0.10
N THR A 91 -18.56 3.97 0.79
CA THR A 91 -17.32 3.44 0.22
C THR A 91 -17.33 1.91 0.18
N GLU A 92 -16.78 1.34 -0.88
CA GLU A 92 -16.59 -0.11 -1.06
C GLU A 92 -15.17 -0.52 -0.67
N ILE A 93 -14.17 0.27 -1.08
CA ILE A 93 -12.75 -0.02 -0.86
C ILE A 93 -12.09 1.14 -0.11
N LEU A 94 -11.31 0.80 0.92
CA LEU A 94 -10.39 1.73 1.57
C LEU A 94 -8.97 1.47 1.08
N VAL A 95 -8.36 2.48 0.45
CA VAL A 95 -6.93 2.47 0.12
C VAL A 95 -6.13 2.97 1.31
N THR A 96 -5.29 2.11 1.90
CA THR A 96 -4.46 2.46 3.05
C THR A 96 -3.03 2.76 2.62
N ALA A 97 -2.74 4.04 2.34
CA ALA A 97 -1.44 4.53 1.88
C ALA A 97 -0.72 5.43 2.89
N VAL A 98 -1.12 5.38 4.15
CA VAL A 98 -0.41 6.03 5.26
C VAL A 98 0.85 5.27 5.64
N VAL A 99 1.81 5.94 6.29
CA VAL A 99 3.09 5.35 6.67
C VAL A 99 3.09 4.97 8.15
N GLY A 100 3.67 3.82 8.48
CA GLY A 100 3.83 3.36 9.85
C GLY A 100 2.56 2.80 10.48
N MET A 101 2.53 2.71 11.81
CA MET A 101 1.46 2.04 12.55
C MET A 101 0.12 2.80 12.62
N ILE A 102 0.09 4.05 12.16
CA ILE A 102 -1.12 4.89 12.19
C ILE A 102 -2.27 4.29 11.37
N GLY A 103 -1.96 3.47 10.36
CA GLY A 103 -2.94 2.78 9.53
C GLY A 103 -3.66 1.61 10.19
N ILE A 104 -3.16 1.07 11.32
CA ILE A 104 -3.71 -0.15 11.94
C ILE A 104 -5.15 0.07 12.41
N ARG A 105 -5.39 1.10 13.20
CA ARG A 105 -6.72 1.37 13.76
C ARG A 105 -7.77 1.69 12.68
N PRO A 106 -7.50 2.59 11.70
CA PRO A 106 -8.41 2.82 10.59
C PRO A 106 -8.70 1.56 9.77
N THR A 107 -7.69 0.70 9.51
CA THR A 107 -7.89 -0.56 8.80
C THR A 107 -8.81 -1.51 9.56
N ILE A 108 -8.64 -1.64 10.87
CA ILE A 108 -9.51 -2.48 11.72
C ILE A 108 -10.96 -1.99 11.68
N GLU A 109 -11.18 -0.69 11.82
CA GLU A 109 -12.54 -0.14 11.82
C GLU A 109 -13.19 -0.22 10.43
N ALA A 110 -12.42 -0.03 9.35
CA ALA A 110 -12.90 -0.22 7.98
C ALA A 110 -13.34 -1.68 7.72
N ILE A 111 -12.55 -2.66 8.17
CA ILE A 111 -12.90 -4.09 8.09
C ILE A 111 -14.20 -4.37 8.84
N LYS A 112 -14.37 -3.83 10.05
CA LYS A 112 -15.62 -3.95 10.84
C LYS A 112 -16.82 -3.30 10.14
N ALA A 113 -16.57 -2.23 9.37
CA ALA A 113 -17.58 -1.55 8.55
C ALA A 113 -17.83 -2.26 7.20
N GLY A 114 -17.21 -3.44 6.96
CA GLY A 114 -17.44 -4.24 5.76
C GLY A 114 -16.74 -3.72 4.51
N LYS A 115 -15.65 -2.96 4.65
CA LYS A 115 -14.89 -2.42 3.52
C LYS A 115 -13.77 -3.36 3.10
N ASP A 116 -13.60 -3.57 1.80
CA ASP A 116 -12.38 -4.18 1.27
C ASP A 116 -11.20 -3.22 1.43
N ILE A 117 -10.01 -3.77 1.63
CA ILE A 117 -8.81 -2.97 1.91
C ILE A 117 -7.81 -3.13 0.77
N ALA A 118 -7.54 -2.06 0.02
CA ALA A 118 -6.38 -1.97 -0.86
C ALA A 118 -5.17 -1.54 -0.02
N LEU A 119 -4.37 -2.53 0.39
CA LEU A 119 -3.35 -2.38 1.42
C LEU A 119 -1.98 -2.01 0.82
N ALA A 120 -1.56 -0.76 1.00
CA ALA A 120 -0.20 -0.30 0.71
C ALA A 120 0.66 -0.13 1.98
N ASN A 121 0.04 -0.04 3.14
CA ASN A 121 0.70 0.11 4.44
C ASN A 121 1.09 -1.26 5.01
N LYS A 122 2.27 -1.75 4.64
CA LYS A 122 2.77 -3.07 5.07
C LYS A 122 2.92 -3.22 6.57
N GLU A 123 3.22 -2.13 7.29
CA GLU A 123 3.38 -2.13 8.75
C GLU A 123 2.10 -2.59 9.46
N THR A 124 0.96 -2.42 8.83
CA THR A 124 -0.34 -2.90 9.31
C THR A 124 -0.34 -4.43 9.50
N LEU A 125 0.12 -5.20 8.51
CA LEU A 125 0.21 -6.67 8.64
C LEU A 125 1.45 -7.11 9.40
N VAL A 126 2.58 -6.42 9.25
CA VAL A 126 3.80 -6.75 10.00
C VAL A 126 3.55 -6.71 11.51
N THR A 127 2.82 -5.70 11.97
CA THR A 127 2.58 -5.48 13.41
C THR A 127 1.31 -6.19 13.89
N ALA A 128 0.25 -6.19 13.10
CA ALA A 128 -1.09 -6.61 13.53
C ALA A 128 -1.72 -7.68 12.62
N GLY A 129 -0.93 -8.38 11.79
CA GLY A 129 -1.46 -9.39 10.86
C GLY A 129 -2.25 -10.50 11.55
N HIS A 130 -1.83 -10.90 12.75
CA HIS A 130 -2.53 -11.87 13.59
C HIS A 130 -3.92 -11.40 14.09
N ILE A 131 -4.20 -10.12 14.04
CA ILE A 131 -5.52 -9.51 14.35
C ILE A 131 -6.30 -9.28 13.06
N ILE A 132 -5.66 -8.68 12.06
CA ILE A 132 -6.30 -8.17 10.84
C ILE A 132 -6.79 -9.32 9.95
N MET A 133 -5.96 -10.32 9.67
CA MET A 133 -6.35 -11.40 8.76
C MET A 133 -7.51 -12.25 9.29
N PRO A 134 -7.53 -12.68 10.57
CA PRO A 134 -8.71 -13.35 11.13
C PRO A 134 -9.96 -12.47 11.15
N LEU A 135 -9.81 -11.16 11.42
CA LEU A 135 -10.93 -10.22 11.41
C LEU A 135 -11.50 -10.07 10.00
N ALA A 136 -10.67 -9.86 8.98
CA ALA A 136 -11.09 -9.76 7.59
C ALA A 136 -11.84 -11.02 7.15
N LYS A 137 -11.30 -12.20 7.46
CA LYS A 137 -11.97 -13.49 7.19
C LYS A 137 -13.32 -13.60 7.88
N LYS A 138 -13.42 -13.17 9.15
CA LYS A 138 -14.69 -13.19 9.92
C LYS A 138 -15.74 -12.26 9.31
N MET A 139 -15.30 -11.08 8.84
CA MET A 139 -16.18 -10.07 8.25
C MET A 139 -16.50 -10.32 6.76
N GLY A 140 -15.79 -11.27 6.13
CA GLY A 140 -15.97 -11.58 4.70
C GLY A 140 -15.47 -10.49 3.77
N VAL A 141 -14.46 -9.70 4.21
CA VAL A 141 -13.83 -8.64 3.41
C VAL A 141 -12.46 -9.06 2.90
N SER A 142 -12.05 -8.49 1.77
CA SER A 142 -10.79 -8.78 1.11
C SER A 142 -9.67 -7.84 1.57
N ILE A 143 -8.48 -8.39 1.76
CA ILE A 143 -7.24 -7.60 1.88
C ILE A 143 -6.49 -7.74 0.56
N LEU A 144 -6.47 -6.69 -0.24
CA LEU A 144 -5.94 -6.64 -1.60
C LEU A 144 -4.56 -5.96 -1.56
N PRO A 145 -3.47 -6.65 -1.92
CA PRO A 145 -2.14 -6.07 -1.82
C PRO A 145 -1.89 -5.02 -2.89
N VAL A 146 -1.33 -3.89 -2.47
CA VAL A 146 -0.83 -2.81 -3.33
C VAL A 146 0.70 -2.84 -3.44
N ASP A 147 1.40 -3.41 -2.45
CA ASP A 147 2.84 -3.65 -2.59
C ASP A 147 3.12 -4.51 -3.83
N SER A 148 4.09 -4.12 -4.66
CA SER A 148 4.31 -4.71 -5.99
C SER A 148 4.59 -6.20 -5.92
N GLU A 149 5.44 -6.63 -4.99
CA GLU A 149 5.79 -8.03 -4.82
C GLU A 149 4.59 -8.86 -4.34
N HIS A 150 3.80 -8.33 -3.42
CA HIS A 150 2.61 -9.02 -2.90
C HIS A 150 1.48 -9.05 -3.94
N SER A 151 1.32 -7.99 -4.72
CA SER A 151 0.39 -8.00 -5.85
C SER A 151 0.77 -9.07 -6.88
N ALA A 152 2.07 -9.20 -7.19
CA ALA A 152 2.57 -10.22 -8.11
C ALA A 152 2.31 -11.65 -7.60
N ILE A 153 2.53 -11.89 -6.29
CA ILE A 153 2.21 -13.18 -5.67
C ILE A 153 0.70 -13.43 -5.72
N PHE A 154 -0.10 -12.43 -5.36
CA PHE A 154 -1.55 -12.52 -5.38
C PHE A 154 -2.09 -12.87 -6.77
N GLN A 155 -1.57 -12.22 -7.82
CA GLN A 155 -1.91 -12.53 -9.21
C GLN A 155 -1.47 -13.96 -9.61
N SER A 156 -0.26 -14.37 -9.20
CA SER A 156 0.26 -15.70 -9.49
C SER A 156 -0.49 -16.84 -8.77
N LEU A 157 -1.23 -16.53 -7.71
CA LEU A 157 -2.07 -17.49 -6.98
C LEU A 157 -3.46 -17.69 -7.61
N GLN A 158 -3.88 -16.79 -8.53
CA GLN A 158 -5.23 -16.85 -9.10
C GLN A 158 -5.49 -18.14 -9.88
N GLY A 159 -6.65 -18.75 -9.64
CA GLY A 159 -7.05 -19.99 -10.30
C GLY A 159 -6.37 -21.27 -9.77
N ASN A 160 -5.43 -21.16 -8.86
CA ASN A 160 -4.71 -22.30 -8.28
C ASN A 160 -5.19 -22.61 -6.86
N ARG A 161 -5.07 -23.90 -6.46
CA ARG A 161 -5.40 -24.30 -5.09
C ARG A 161 -4.28 -23.84 -4.14
N HIS A 162 -4.64 -23.17 -3.06
CA HIS A 162 -3.67 -22.74 -2.03
C HIS A 162 -2.81 -23.90 -1.50
N GLY A 163 -3.38 -25.09 -1.30
CA GLY A 163 -2.63 -26.27 -0.86
C GLY A 163 -1.61 -26.81 -1.88
N ALA A 164 -1.62 -26.34 -3.13
CA ALA A 164 -0.63 -26.68 -4.14
C ALA A 164 0.61 -25.76 -4.15
N VAL A 165 0.61 -24.70 -3.35
CA VAL A 165 1.76 -23.80 -3.21
C VAL A 165 2.89 -24.56 -2.51
N HIS A 166 4.05 -24.67 -3.14
CA HIS A 166 5.28 -25.20 -2.53
C HIS A 166 6.00 -24.11 -1.77
N LYS A 167 6.33 -23.00 -2.42
CA LYS A 167 6.93 -21.82 -1.78
C LYS A 167 6.67 -20.53 -2.57
N ILE A 168 6.85 -19.42 -1.90
CA ILE A 168 6.84 -18.07 -2.50
C ILE A 168 8.29 -17.68 -2.79
N LEU A 169 8.55 -17.19 -4.00
CA LEU A 169 9.81 -16.62 -4.42
C LEU A 169 9.67 -15.10 -4.45
N LEU A 170 9.97 -14.48 -3.30
CA LEU A 170 9.84 -13.05 -3.10
C LEU A 170 11.06 -12.33 -3.69
N THR A 171 10.89 -11.54 -4.74
CA THR A 171 12.00 -10.86 -5.40
C THR A 171 12.43 -9.59 -4.66
N ALA A 172 13.68 -9.20 -4.86
CA ALA A 172 14.25 -7.96 -4.32
C ALA A 172 15.24 -7.37 -5.33
N SER A 173 15.31 -6.05 -5.45
CA SER A 173 16.34 -5.37 -6.25
C SER A 173 17.74 -5.54 -5.65
N GLY A 174 17.81 -5.74 -4.33
CA GLY A 174 19.04 -5.77 -3.55
C GLY A 174 19.49 -4.40 -3.05
N GLY A 175 18.79 -3.33 -3.42
CA GLY A 175 19.08 -1.95 -2.99
C GLY A 175 20.36 -1.35 -3.58
N PRO A 176 20.68 -0.09 -3.24
CA PRO A 176 21.82 0.65 -3.80
C PRO A 176 23.18 0.14 -3.34
N PHE A 177 23.24 -0.66 -2.26
CA PHE A 177 24.51 -1.14 -1.68
C PHE A 177 24.82 -2.58 -2.06
N ARG A 178 24.02 -3.20 -2.93
CA ARG A 178 24.28 -4.56 -3.43
C ARG A 178 25.67 -4.67 -4.02
N GLY A 179 26.42 -5.70 -3.59
CA GLY A 179 27.78 -5.99 -4.07
C GLY A 179 28.88 -5.17 -3.41
N LYS A 180 28.55 -4.19 -2.54
CA LYS A 180 29.54 -3.46 -1.77
C LYS A 180 30.11 -4.30 -0.63
N LYS A 181 31.39 -4.12 -0.33
CA LYS A 181 32.08 -4.73 0.81
C LYS A 181 31.86 -3.90 2.09
N SER A 182 32.10 -4.51 3.25
CA SER A 182 31.91 -3.86 4.55
C SER A 182 32.73 -2.55 4.69
N GLU A 183 33.93 -2.53 4.15
CA GLU A 183 34.82 -1.36 4.18
C GLU A 183 34.22 -0.17 3.39
N GLU A 184 33.54 -0.46 2.27
CA GLU A 184 32.88 0.56 1.42
C GLU A 184 31.59 1.10 2.06
N LEU A 185 31.03 0.36 3.04
CA LEU A 185 29.82 0.78 3.75
C LEU A 185 30.12 1.77 4.90
N MET A 186 31.36 1.88 5.36
CA MET A 186 31.72 2.72 6.50
C MET A 186 31.58 4.23 6.23
N GLU A 187 31.67 4.65 4.96
CA GLU A 187 31.59 6.05 4.55
C GLU A 187 30.26 6.45 3.90
N ILE A 188 29.25 5.54 3.91
CA ILE A 188 27.96 5.79 3.30
C ILE A 188 27.23 6.91 4.02
N LYS A 189 26.64 7.82 3.24
CA LYS A 189 25.81 8.93 3.70
C LYS A 189 24.33 8.64 3.42
N VAL A 190 23.46 9.42 4.07
CA VAL A 190 22.00 9.32 3.87
C VAL A 190 21.61 9.50 2.39
N GLU A 191 22.31 10.42 1.71
CA GLU A 191 22.07 10.70 0.29
C GLU A 191 22.34 9.48 -0.61
N ASP A 192 23.26 8.60 -0.22
CA ASP A 192 23.56 7.37 -0.96
C ASP A 192 22.49 6.32 -0.73
N ALA A 193 21.97 6.21 0.48
CA ALA A 193 20.85 5.34 0.81
C ALA A 193 19.53 5.75 0.11
N LEU A 194 19.38 7.04 -0.20
CA LEU A 194 18.20 7.55 -0.91
C LEU A 194 18.24 7.38 -2.43
N LYS A 195 19.34 6.84 -3.00
CA LYS A 195 19.50 6.59 -4.43
C LYS A 195 19.10 5.15 -4.78
N HIS A 196 17.79 4.86 -4.89
CA HIS A 196 17.35 3.55 -5.34
C HIS A 196 17.63 3.38 -6.85
N PRO A 197 18.18 2.22 -7.30
CA PRO A 197 18.61 2.05 -8.70
C PRO A 197 17.45 2.01 -9.71
N ASN A 198 16.26 1.52 -9.33
CA ASN A 198 15.18 1.21 -10.25
C ASN A 198 13.88 1.95 -9.96
N TRP A 199 13.61 2.30 -8.69
CA TRP A 199 12.33 2.85 -8.24
C TRP A 199 12.47 4.28 -7.72
N SER A 200 11.50 5.12 -8.06
CA SER A 200 11.29 6.41 -7.39
C SER A 200 10.25 6.25 -6.29
N MET A 201 10.68 6.26 -5.04
CA MET A 201 9.86 5.92 -3.88
C MET A 201 9.92 7.00 -2.80
N GLY A 202 9.01 6.91 -1.82
CA GLY A 202 9.07 7.74 -0.61
C GLY A 202 10.36 7.51 0.20
N ARG A 203 10.77 8.50 0.99
CA ARG A 203 12.04 8.48 1.75
C ARG A 203 12.17 7.27 2.68
N LYS A 204 11.12 6.93 3.42
CA LYS A 204 11.13 5.82 4.40
C LYS A 204 11.42 4.48 3.72
N ILE A 205 10.64 4.12 2.71
CA ILE A 205 10.80 2.84 2.00
C ILE A 205 12.13 2.77 1.24
N THR A 206 12.65 3.88 0.74
CA THR A 206 13.96 3.94 0.08
C THR A 206 15.09 3.62 1.06
N ILE A 207 15.04 4.15 2.27
CA ILE A 207 16.01 3.82 3.34
C ILE A 207 15.89 2.35 3.74
N ASP A 208 14.67 1.86 3.97
CA ASP A 208 14.44 0.44 4.33
C ASP A 208 14.97 -0.51 3.25
N SER A 209 14.78 -0.15 1.98
CA SER A 209 15.26 -0.91 0.83
C SER A 209 16.79 -0.96 0.77
N SER A 210 17.48 0.09 1.19
CA SER A 210 18.94 0.19 1.14
C SER A 210 19.65 -0.84 2.02
N THR A 211 19.00 -1.29 3.08
CA THR A 211 19.52 -2.29 4.04
C THR A 211 18.79 -3.63 3.97
N MET A 212 17.92 -3.84 3.00
CA MET A 212 17.03 -5.01 2.90
C MET A 212 15.99 -5.14 4.05
N VAL A 213 15.86 -4.16 4.93
CA VAL A 213 14.81 -4.14 5.97
C VAL A 213 13.44 -4.18 5.34
N ASN A 214 13.22 -3.44 4.23
CA ASN A 214 11.98 -3.51 3.49
C ASN A 214 11.61 -4.95 3.11
N LYS A 215 12.58 -5.73 2.62
CA LYS A 215 12.35 -7.12 2.25
C LYS A 215 12.05 -8.02 3.46
N GLY A 216 12.65 -7.75 4.60
CA GLY A 216 12.29 -8.42 5.86
C GLY A 216 10.85 -8.15 6.29
N LEU A 217 10.39 -6.90 6.17
CA LEU A 217 8.98 -6.54 6.42
C LEU A 217 8.05 -7.26 5.46
N GLU A 218 8.40 -7.35 4.19
CA GLU A 218 7.62 -8.03 3.15
C GLU A 218 7.52 -9.55 3.36
N VAL A 219 8.57 -10.19 3.88
CA VAL A 219 8.50 -11.62 4.28
C VAL A 219 7.44 -11.83 5.37
N ILE A 220 7.39 -10.93 6.37
CA ILE A 220 6.40 -11.01 7.44
C ILE A 220 4.99 -10.73 6.89
N GLU A 221 4.84 -9.77 6.00
CA GLU A 221 3.59 -9.44 5.34
C GLU A 221 3.09 -10.63 4.50
N ALA A 222 3.95 -11.26 3.69
CA ALA A 222 3.61 -12.43 2.87
C ALA A 222 3.10 -13.59 3.72
N LYS A 223 3.73 -13.85 4.87
CA LYS A 223 3.26 -14.86 5.83
C LYS A 223 1.79 -14.66 6.19
N TRP A 224 1.42 -13.42 6.54
CA TRP A 224 0.05 -13.12 6.98
C TRP A 224 -0.93 -13.09 5.82
N LEU A 225 -0.56 -12.41 4.74
CA LEU A 225 -1.45 -12.16 3.60
C LEU A 225 -1.81 -13.45 2.85
N PHE A 226 -0.84 -14.36 2.70
CA PHE A 226 -1.00 -15.60 1.94
C PHE A 226 -1.11 -16.85 2.81
N ASP A 227 -1.18 -16.70 4.14
CA ASP A 227 -1.29 -17.83 5.09
C ASP A 227 -0.28 -18.94 4.80
N VAL A 228 1.00 -18.56 4.69
CA VAL A 228 2.13 -19.47 4.45
C VAL A 228 3.13 -19.40 5.60
N ASP A 229 3.78 -20.51 5.91
CA ASP A 229 4.88 -20.51 6.88
C ASP A 229 6.05 -19.70 6.35
N VAL A 230 6.74 -18.98 7.23
CA VAL A 230 7.87 -18.11 6.88
C VAL A 230 8.99 -18.89 6.18
N ASP A 231 9.20 -20.15 6.53
CA ASP A 231 10.19 -21.05 5.92
C ASP A 231 9.89 -21.38 4.44
N ARG A 232 8.66 -21.10 4.00
CA ARG A 232 8.20 -21.23 2.62
C ARG A 232 8.31 -19.92 1.82
N VAL A 233 8.85 -18.85 2.40
CA VAL A 233 9.10 -17.59 1.71
C VAL A 233 10.61 -17.46 1.46
N GLN A 234 11.02 -17.63 0.21
CA GLN A 234 12.40 -17.52 -0.21
C GLN A 234 12.65 -16.17 -0.89
N VAL A 235 13.61 -15.39 -0.38
CA VAL A 235 14.02 -14.14 -1.03
C VAL A 235 14.98 -14.42 -2.18
N VAL A 236 14.70 -13.83 -3.34
CA VAL A 236 15.51 -13.94 -4.57
C VAL A 236 15.91 -12.55 -5.03
N VAL A 237 17.22 -12.27 -5.09
CA VAL A 237 17.69 -10.96 -5.58
C VAL A 237 17.67 -10.94 -7.10
N GLN A 238 16.84 -10.07 -7.67
CA GLN A 238 16.66 -9.85 -9.10
C GLN A 238 16.87 -8.35 -9.40
N PRO A 239 18.10 -7.96 -9.74
CA PRO A 239 18.50 -6.56 -9.84
C PRO A 239 17.76 -5.73 -10.87
N GLN A 240 17.26 -6.38 -11.92
CA GLN A 240 16.54 -5.74 -13.02
C GLN A 240 15.15 -5.23 -12.63
N SER A 241 14.56 -5.78 -11.55
CA SER A 241 13.20 -5.47 -11.09
C SER A 241 12.14 -5.57 -12.20
N ILE A 242 12.24 -6.61 -13.03
CA ILE A 242 11.27 -6.95 -14.09
C ILE A 242 10.32 -8.02 -13.60
N ILE A 243 10.85 -9.03 -12.88
CA ILE A 243 10.03 -10.05 -12.20
C ILE A 243 9.71 -9.52 -10.82
N HIS A 244 8.43 -9.28 -10.56
CA HIS A 244 8.00 -8.67 -9.30
C HIS A 244 7.75 -9.67 -8.18
N SER A 245 7.58 -10.92 -8.44
CA SER A 245 7.68 -12.11 -7.58
C SER A 245 7.07 -13.32 -8.28
N MET A 246 7.20 -14.50 -7.65
CA MET A 246 6.80 -15.78 -8.24
C MET A 246 6.23 -16.72 -7.18
N VAL A 247 5.43 -17.68 -7.62
CA VAL A 247 4.93 -18.79 -6.79
C VAL A 247 5.39 -20.10 -7.42
N GLU A 248 6.08 -20.92 -6.65
CA GLU A 248 6.45 -22.30 -7.03
C GLU A 248 5.40 -23.26 -6.47
N TYR A 249 4.92 -24.16 -7.31
CA TYR A 249 3.90 -25.14 -6.97
C TYR A 249 4.52 -26.53 -6.73
N VAL A 250 3.77 -27.44 -6.09
CA VAL A 250 4.24 -28.79 -5.71
C VAL A 250 4.61 -29.69 -6.90
N ASP A 251 4.13 -29.36 -8.09
CA ASP A 251 4.48 -30.04 -9.35
C ASP A 251 5.75 -29.49 -10.01
N GLY A 252 6.38 -28.48 -9.39
CA GLY A 252 7.56 -27.79 -9.90
C GLY A 252 7.26 -26.65 -10.88
N ALA A 253 5.99 -26.37 -11.18
CA ALA A 253 5.62 -25.20 -11.99
C ALA A 253 5.90 -23.91 -11.22
N ILE A 254 6.37 -22.87 -11.93
CA ILE A 254 6.57 -21.54 -11.37
C ILE A 254 5.73 -20.54 -12.18
N ILE A 255 4.86 -19.80 -11.49
CA ILE A 255 4.11 -18.69 -12.08
C ILE A 255 4.69 -17.38 -11.57
N ALA A 256 4.93 -16.45 -12.48
CA ALA A 256 5.56 -15.17 -12.20
C ALA A 256 4.77 -14.02 -12.82
N GLU A 257 4.71 -12.91 -12.12
CA GLU A 257 4.25 -11.65 -12.70
C GLU A 257 5.47 -10.82 -13.11
N LEU A 258 5.40 -10.25 -14.32
CA LEU A 258 6.43 -9.41 -14.90
C LEU A 258 5.83 -8.08 -15.32
N GLY A 259 6.51 -6.99 -14.96
CA GLY A 259 6.06 -5.64 -15.32
C GLY A 259 7.18 -4.62 -15.28
N THR A 260 6.85 -3.41 -15.66
CA THR A 260 7.71 -2.24 -15.42
C THR A 260 7.59 -1.81 -13.95
N PRO A 261 8.59 -1.12 -13.38
CA PRO A 261 8.53 -0.59 -12.00
C PRO A 261 7.57 0.60 -11.90
N ASP A 262 6.26 0.31 -11.93
CA ASP A 262 5.16 1.27 -11.88
C ASP A 262 4.10 0.80 -10.88
N MET A 263 3.84 1.59 -9.86
CA MET A 263 2.86 1.25 -8.82
C MET A 263 1.41 1.37 -9.30
N LYS A 264 1.14 1.97 -10.46
CA LYS A 264 -0.22 2.00 -11.02
C LYS A 264 -0.75 0.60 -11.33
N LEU A 265 0.11 -0.33 -11.74
CA LEU A 265 -0.29 -1.71 -12.03
C LEU A 265 -0.88 -2.42 -10.79
N PRO A 266 -0.17 -2.55 -9.66
CA PRO A 266 -0.73 -3.18 -8.47
C PRO A 266 -1.89 -2.38 -7.84
N ILE A 267 -1.86 -1.05 -7.89
CA ILE A 267 -2.98 -0.21 -7.45
C ILE A 267 -4.23 -0.53 -8.27
N GLN A 268 -4.13 -0.50 -9.59
CA GLN A 268 -5.24 -0.78 -10.49
C GLN A 268 -5.76 -2.22 -10.28
N TYR A 269 -4.87 -3.19 -10.16
CA TYR A 269 -5.28 -4.57 -9.90
C TYR A 269 -6.07 -4.69 -8.60
N ALA A 270 -5.62 -4.06 -7.50
CA ALA A 270 -6.34 -4.06 -6.23
C ALA A 270 -7.71 -3.37 -6.31
N LEU A 271 -7.82 -2.27 -7.07
CA LEU A 271 -9.07 -1.53 -7.21
C LEU A 271 -10.12 -2.25 -8.09
N TYR A 272 -9.69 -3.05 -9.06
CA TYR A 272 -10.59 -3.71 -10.03
C TYR A 272 -10.83 -5.20 -9.76
N TYR A 273 -10.12 -5.80 -8.79
CA TYR A 273 -10.33 -7.19 -8.40
C TYR A 273 -11.69 -7.36 -7.69
N PRO A 274 -12.42 -8.50 -7.94
CA PRO A 274 -12.20 -9.55 -8.93
C PRO A 274 -12.53 -9.10 -10.34
#